data_8282a69b40220beea363d8917221c2cf
#
_entry.id   8282a69b40220beea363d8917221c2cf
#
_cell.length_a   1.000
_cell.length_b   1.000
_cell.length_c   1.000
_cell.angle_alpha   90.00
_cell.angle_beta   90.00
_cell.angle_gamma   90.00
#
_symmetry.space_group_name_H-M   'P 1'
#
loop_
_entity.id
_entity.type
_entity.pdbx_description
1 polymer ?
#
loop_
_entity_poly.entity_id
_entity_poly.type
_entity_poly.pdbx_seq_one_letter_code
_entity_poly.pdbx_strand_id
1 'polypeptide(L)'
;MEAKGVNGQIQIDGDWLVIERKGLGRVGHSKGDKRIALGQIIAVKMRPAGPLVNGFIHFSTPGREEPTGGLSAAKKDDNAVIFTRKHQAEFDALRAEVERYVAERNQPAGATSPDLADQIRKLAELRDAGVLSPEEFEAKKADLLSRIY
;
A
#
# COMPACT_ATOMS: atom_id res chain seq x y z
N MET A 1 3.93 -12.05 8.24
CA MET A 1 4.76 -11.99 7.02
C MET A 1 6.06 -11.29 7.34
N GLU A 2 7.15 -11.84 6.92
CA GLU A 2 8.50 -11.39 7.28
C GLU A 2 9.42 -11.49 6.06
N ALA A 3 10.32 -10.50 5.90
CA ALA A 3 11.34 -10.50 4.86
C ALA A 3 12.68 -10.07 5.45
N LYS A 4 13.71 -10.88 5.22
CA LYS A 4 15.04 -10.64 5.76
C LYS A 4 15.94 -9.97 4.72
N GLY A 5 16.44 -8.78 5.06
CA GLY A 5 17.36 -8.02 4.22
C GLY A 5 18.80 -8.03 4.73
N VAL A 6 19.65 -7.33 4.01
CA VAL A 6 21.07 -7.19 4.35
C VAL A 6 21.28 -6.28 5.57
N ASN A 7 20.59 -5.13 5.56
CA ASN A 7 20.73 -4.10 6.60
C ASN A 7 19.54 -4.02 7.55
N GLY A 8 18.63 -4.96 7.47
CA GLY A 8 17.45 -5.00 8.32
C GLY A 8 16.48 -6.08 7.89
N GLN A 9 15.47 -6.25 8.71
CA GLN A 9 14.39 -7.21 8.52
C GLN A 9 13.06 -6.46 8.59
N ILE A 10 12.12 -6.82 7.73
CA ILE A 10 10.78 -6.24 7.74
C ILE A 10 9.78 -7.28 8.17
N GLN A 11 8.87 -6.89 9.03
CA GLN A 11 7.78 -7.73 9.51
C GLN A 11 6.47 -6.95 9.47
N ILE A 12 5.40 -7.59 9.02
CA ILE A 12 4.05 -7.04 9.14
C ILE A 12 3.40 -7.66 10.36
N ASP A 13 3.04 -6.82 11.33
CA ASP A 13 2.39 -7.20 12.57
C ASP A 13 1.07 -6.42 12.69
N GLY A 14 -0.05 -7.07 12.35
CA GLY A 14 -1.36 -6.42 12.31
C GLY A 14 -1.38 -5.24 11.35
N ASP A 15 -1.60 -4.03 11.89
CA ASP A 15 -1.65 -2.79 11.12
C ASP A 15 -0.31 -2.06 11.08
N TRP A 16 0.76 -2.71 11.49
CA TRP A 16 2.09 -2.12 11.59
C TRP A 16 3.10 -2.81 10.70
N LEU A 17 3.93 -2.01 10.04
CA LEU A 17 5.15 -2.45 9.39
C LEU A 17 6.30 -2.19 10.35
N VAL A 18 7.07 -3.21 10.69
CA VAL A 18 8.20 -3.10 11.61
C VAL A 18 9.49 -3.36 10.85
N ILE A 19 10.40 -2.41 10.90
CA ILE A 19 11.74 -2.54 10.31
C ILE A 19 12.73 -2.68 11.46
N GLU A 20 13.32 -3.87 11.58
CA GLU A 20 14.33 -4.15 12.60
C GLU A 20 15.71 -4.04 11.99
N ARG A 21 16.60 -3.31 12.67
CA ARG A 21 18.00 -3.17 12.27
C ARG A 21 18.86 -4.03 13.19
N LYS A 22 19.67 -4.91 12.61
CA LYS A 22 20.55 -5.81 13.36
C LYS A 22 21.99 -5.67 12.90
N GLY A 23 22.93 -5.80 13.83
CA GLY A 23 24.36 -5.78 13.54
C GLY A 23 24.81 -4.52 12.81
N LEU A 24 25.49 -4.68 11.69
CA LEU A 24 25.97 -3.58 10.86
C LEU A 24 24.83 -2.74 10.25
N GLY A 25 23.63 -3.30 10.17
CA GLY A 25 22.45 -2.56 9.71
C GLY A 25 22.04 -1.43 10.65
N ARG A 26 22.50 -1.43 11.89
CA ARG A 26 22.24 -0.33 12.84
C ARG A 26 23.16 0.87 12.62
N VAL A 27 24.28 0.67 11.93
CA VAL A 27 25.22 1.76 11.66
C VAL A 27 24.61 2.74 10.68
N GLY A 28 24.54 3.99 11.06
CA GLY A 28 23.93 5.05 10.26
C GLY A 28 22.44 5.25 10.50
N HIS A 29 21.79 4.42 11.33
CA HIS A 29 20.40 4.57 11.73
C HIS A 29 20.32 4.97 13.20
N SER A 30 19.83 6.19 13.45
CA SER A 30 19.88 6.79 14.79
C SER A 30 18.91 6.19 15.80
N LYS A 31 17.93 5.43 15.36
CA LYS A 31 16.83 4.93 16.22
C LYS A 31 16.67 3.42 16.25
N GLY A 32 17.58 2.64 15.64
CA GLY A 32 17.44 1.18 15.59
C GLY A 32 16.18 0.75 14.83
N ASP A 33 15.25 0.13 15.54
CA ASP A 33 14.01 -0.38 14.94
C ASP A 33 13.00 0.72 14.68
N LYS A 34 12.24 0.59 13.59
CA LYS A 34 11.23 1.57 13.20
C LYS A 34 9.89 0.88 12.97
N ARG A 35 8.83 1.49 13.47
CA ARG A 35 7.45 1.06 13.23
C ARG A 35 6.73 2.08 12.38
N ILE A 36 6.10 1.62 11.31
CA ILE A 36 5.31 2.46 10.41
C ILE A 36 3.89 1.90 10.38
N ALA A 37 2.90 2.75 10.68
CA ALA A 37 1.51 2.34 10.51
C ALA A 37 1.24 2.09 9.03
N LEU A 38 0.66 0.94 8.69
CA LEU A 38 0.31 0.61 7.29
C LEU A 38 -0.60 1.68 6.68
N GLY A 39 -1.46 2.28 7.49
CA GLY A 39 -2.31 3.39 7.08
C GLY A 39 -1.58 4.68 6.70
N GLN A 40 -0.32 4.83 7.06
CA GLN A 40 0.50 5.99 6.71
C GLN A 40 1.34 5.80 5.44
N ILE A 41 1.44 4.57 4.93
CA ILE A 41 2.19 4.30 3.72
C ILE A 41 1.41 4.81 2.51
N ILE A 42 2.03 5.71 1.73
CA ILE A 42 1.44 6.29 0.52
C ILE A 42 1.77 5.44 -0.69
N ALA A 43 3.01 4.97 -0.78
CA ALA A 43 3.51 4.22 -1.91
C ALA A 43 4.67 3.31 -1.50
N VAL A 44 4.89 2.26 -2.28
CA VAL A 44 6.02 1.36 -2.12
C VAL A 44 6.86 1.41 -3.39
N LYS A 45 8.14 1.67 -3.23
CA LYS A 45 9.11 1.66 -4.31
C LYS A 45 10.08 0.51 -4.12
N MET A 46 10.28 -0.29 -5.15
CA MET A 46 11.19 -1.42 -5.09
C MET A 46 12.07 -1.47 -6.33
N ARG A 47 13.36 -1.70 -6.09
CA ARG A 47 14.31 -2.04 -7.15
C ARG A 47 14.67 -3.52 -6.97
N PRO A 48 14.43 -4.37 -7.99
CA PRO A 48 14.77 -5.79 -7.87
C PRO A 48 16.27 -6.02 -7.71
N ALA A 49 16.61 -7.08 -6.97
CA ALA A 49 17.99 -7.50 -6.86
C ALA A 49 18.44 -8.23 -8.13
N GLY A 50 19.64 -7.93 -8.59
CA GLY A 50 20.27 -8.60 -9.72
C GLY A 50 21.36 -9.59 -9.29
N PRO A 51 22.04 -10.23 -10.25
CA PRO A 51 23.12 -11.19 -9.94
C PRO A 51 24.29 -10.57 -9.18
N LEU A 52 24.58 -9.30 -9.45
CA LEU A 52 25.73 -8.58 -8.88
C LEU A 52 25.35 -7.35 -8.06
N VAL A 53 24.08 -6.98 -8.03
CA VAL A 53 23.59 -5.76 -7.39
C VAL A 53 22.43 -6.09 -6.46
N ASN A 54 22.50 -5.62 -5.22
CA ASN A 54 21.40 -5.76 -4.29
C ASN A 54 20.19 -4.91 -4.71
N GLY A 55 19.00 -5.37 -4.34
CA GLY A 55 17.79 -4.59 -4.45
C GLY A 55 17.49 -3.82 -3.18
N PHE A 56 16.47 -2.98 -3.24
CA PHE A 56 15.94 -2.30 -2.06
C PHE A 56 14.44 -2.12 -2.15
N ILE A 57 13.81 -1.96 -1.01
CA ILE A 57 12.40 -1.57 -0.89
C ILE A 57 12.32 -0.32 -0.03
N HIS A 58 11.50 0.64 -0.45
CA HIS A 58 11.29 1.90 0.24
C HIS A 58 9.80 2.17 0.41
N PHE A 59 9.41 2.60 1.61
CA PHE A 59 8.03 2.93 1.95
C PHE A 59 7.89 4.44 2.08
N SER A 60 7.10 5.05 1.20
CA SER A 60 6.84 6.49 1.23
C SER A 60 5.77 6.81 2.27
N THR A 61 6.05 7.79 3.12
CA THR A 61 5.13 8.28 4.16
C THR A 61 4.96 9.80 4.02
N PRO A 62 3.85 10.37 4.57
CA PRO A 62 3.63 11.82 4.49
C PRO A 62 4.77 12.61 5.12
N GLY A 63 5.15 13.71 4.46
CA GLY A 63 6.19 14.62 4.95
C GLY A 63 7.63 14.13 4.77
N ARG A 64 7.83 13.03 4.08
CA ARG A 64 9.15 12.46 3.83
C ARG A 64 9.41 12.36 2.34
N GLU A 65 10.53 12.96 1.89
CA GLU A 65 10.91 12.88 0.49
C GLU A 65 11.50 11.51 0.14
N GLU A 66 11.27 11.06 -1.09
CA GLU A 66 11.90 9.85 -1.58
C GLU A 66 13.40 10.04 -1.75
N PRO A 67 14.21 9.02 -1.38
CA PRO A 67 15.64 9.09 -1.62
C PRO A 67 15.94 9.12 -3.13
N THR A 68 16.79 10.03 -3.56
CA THR A 68 17.12 10.22 -4.98
C THR A 68 18.43 9.60 -5.41
N GLY A 69 19.14 8.95 -4.52
CA GLY A 69 20.49 8.40 -4.76
C GLY A 69 20.55 6.89 -5.00
N GLY A 70 19.49 6.24 -5.36
CA GLY A 70 19.45 4.80 -5.59
C GLY A 70 19.84 3.98 -4.37
N LEU A 71 20.67 2.95 -4.56
CA LEU A 71 21.06 2.03 -3.50
C LEU A 71 21.83 2.73 -2.35
N SER A 72 22.68 3.70 -2.67
CA SER A 72 23.44 4.46 -1.66
C SER A 72 22.54 5.28 -0.76
N ALA A 73 21.50 5.89 -1.31
CA ALA A 73 20.50 6.62 -0.54
C ALA A 73 19.62 5.66 0.29
N ALA A 74 19.25 4.52 -0.28
CA ALA A 74 18.47 3.51 0.43
C ALA A 74 19.17 2.95 1.68
N LYS A 75 20.49 2.84 1.64
CA LYS A 75 21.28 2.41 2.80
C LYS A 75 21.13 3.32 4.01
N LYS A 76 20.92 4.60 3.77
CA LYS A 76 20.82 5.63 4.83
C LYS A 76 19.38 5.94 5.22
N ASP A 77 18.41 5.46 4.48
CA ASP A 77 17.01 5.76 4.71
C ASP A 77 16.39 4.79 5.72
N ASP A 78 15.77 5.34 6.76
CA ASP A 78 15.11 4.54 7.80
C ASP A 78 13.87 3.81 7.29
N ASN A 79 13.29 4.24 6.17
CA ASN A 79 12.14 3.63 5.55
C ASN A 79 12.51 2.64 4.43
N ALA A 80 13.78 2.33 4.28
CA ALA A 80 14.26 1.43 3.22
C ALA A 80 15.03 0.26 3.79
N VAL A 81 14.93 -0.88 3.12
CA VAL A 81 15.70 -2.09 3.44
C VAL A 81 16.32 -2.62 2.16
N ILE A 82 17.58 -3.01 2.25
CA ILE A 82 18.35 -3.60 1.16
C ILE A 82 18.30 -5.11 1.28
N PHE A 83 18.14 -5.80 0.16
CA PHE A 83 18.08 -7.26 0.13
C PHE A 83 18.89 -7.84 -1.03
N THR A 84 19.28 -9.10 -0.88
CA THR A 84 19.96 -9.86 -1.93
C THR A 84 18.96 -10.61 -2.79
N ARG A 85 19.41 -11.07 -3.95
CA ARG A 85 18.60 -11.90 -4.85
C ARG A 85 18.02 -13.14 -4.18
N LYS A 86 18.72 -13.70 -3.21
CA LYS A 86 18.26 -14.87 -2.44
C LYS A 86 16.92 -14.60 -1.75
N HIS A 87 16.68 -13.38 -1.31
CA HIS A 87 15.48 -12.99 -0.59
C HIS A 87 14.46 -12.22 -1.44
N GLN A 88 14.68 -12.13 -2.75
CA GLN A 88 13.80 -11.40 -3.66
C GLN A 88 12.32 -11.83 -3.52
N ALA A 89 12.06 -13.14 -3.45
CA ALA A 89 10.70 -13.65 -3.36
C ALA A 89 9.98 -13.21 -2.08
N GLU A 90 10.70 -13.14 -0.96
CA GLU A 90 10.14 -12.65 0.31
C GLU A 90 9.74 -11.18 0.23
N PHE A 91 10.58 -10.36 -0.40
CA PHE A 91 10.30 -8.94 -0.58
C PHE A 91 9.23 -8.68 -1.62
N ASP A 92 9.14 -9.48 -2.67
CA ASP A 92 8.04 -9.41 -3.63
C ASP A 92 6.70 -9.69 -2.96
N ALA A 93 6.63 -10.71 -2.11
CA ALA A 93 5.42 -11.04 -1.36
C ALA A 93 5.04 -9.94 -0.37
N LEU A 94 6.02 -9.39 0.34
CA LEU A 94 5.82 -8.28 1.28
C LEU A 94 5.31 -7.03 0.56
N ARG A 95 5.92 -6.69 -0.56
CA ARG A 95 5.50 -5.56 -1.40
C ARG A 95 4.05 -5.72 -1.85
N ALA A 96 3.69 -6.89 -2.36
CA ALA A 96 2.34 -7.18 -2.82
C ALA A 96 1.33 -7.00 -1.69
N GLU A 97 1.65 -7.45 -0.48
CA GLU A 97 0.78 -7.30 0.68
C GLU A 97 0.58 -5.84 1.08
N VAL A 98 1.66 -5.07 1.12
CA VAL A 98 1.59 -3.63 1.44
C VAL A 98 0.85 -2.86 0.35
N GLU A 99 1.12 -3.14 -0.91
CA GLU A 99 0.42 -2.49 -2.03
C GLU A 99 -1.08 -2.81 -2.03
N ARG A 100 -1.43 -4.05 -1.69
CA ARG A 100 -2.83 -4.44 -1.53
C ARG A 100 -3.52 -3.64 -0.43
N TYR A 101 -2.87 -3.48 0.70
CA TYR A 101 -3.39 -2.68 1.81
C TYR A 101 -3.58 -1.21 1.40
N VAL A 102 -2.59 -0.62 0.74
CA VAL A 102 -2.66 0.76 0.25
C VAL A 102 -3.79 0.92 -0.78
N ALA A 103 -3.92 -0.02 -1.71
CA ALA A 103 -4.97 0.00 -2.72
C ALA A 103 -6.37 -0.10 -2.10
N GLU A 104 -6.57 -0.99 -1.13
CA GLU A 104 -7.84 -1.12 -0.43
C GLU A 104 -8.22 0.16 0.31
N ARG A 105 -7.25 0.79 0.97
CA ARG A 105 -7.48 2.04 1.69
C ARG A 105 -7.81 3.19 0.74
N ASN A 106 -7.18 3.23 -0.44
CA ASN A 106 -7.35 4.30 -1.42
C ASN A 106 -8.51 4.04 -2.38
N GLN A 107 -9.21 2.92 -2.26
CA GLN A 107 -10.42 2.70 -3.03
C GLN A 107 -11.42 3.81 -2.73
N PRO A 108 -12.04 4.41 -3.79
CA PRO A 108 -13.11 5.36 -3.56
C PRO A 108 -14.19 4.68 -2.71
N ALA A 109 -14.83 5.46 -1.85
CA ALA A 109 -15.92 4.97 -1.00
C ALA A 109 -17.07 4.29 -1.78
N GLY A 110 -16.95 4.17 -3.10
CA GLY A 110 -17.85 3.49 -4.02
C GLY A 110 -17.73 1.98 -4.12
N ALA A 111 -16.73 1.37 -3.50
CA ALA A 111 -16.48 -0.07 -3.65
C ALA A 111 -17.15 -0.92 -2.58
N THR A 112 -17.82 -0.32 -1.60
CA THR A 112 -18.47 -1.03 -0.49
C THR A 112 -19.99 -0.99 -0.61
N SER A 113 -20.68 -1.98 -0.05
CA SER A 113 -22.15 -2.04 -0.05
C SER A 113 -22.85 -0.78 0.45
N PRO A 114 -22.36 -0.04 1.48
CA PRO A 114 -22.97 1.22 1.89
C PRO A 114 -22.98 2.28 0.81
N ASP A 115 -21.97 2.32 -0.05
CA ASP A 115 -21.91 3.31 -1.13
C ASP A 115 -22.89 3.00 -2.26
N LEU A 116 -23.11 1.73 -2.56
CA LEU A 116 -24.13 1.34 -3.53
C LEU A 116 -25.52 1.72 -3.04
N ALA A 117 -25.80 1.59 -1.75
CA ALA A 117 -27.04 2.04 -1.15
C ALA A 117 -27.20 3.57 -1.27
N ASP A 118 -26.12 4.32 -1.08
CA ASP A 118 -26.12 5.78 -1.24
C ASP A 118 -26.33 6.19 -2.69
N GLN A 119 -25.75 5.49 -3.66
CA GLN A 119 -25.97 5.75 -5.08
C GLN A 119 -27.42 5.49 -5.48
N ILE A 120 -28.02 4.41 -5.00
CA ILE A 120 -29.43 4.11 -5.25
C ILE A 120 -30.33 5.18 -4.62
N ARG A 121 -29.98 5.65 -3.42
CA ARG A 121 -30.71 6.73 -2.76
C ARG A 121 -30.66 8.03 -3.57
N LYS A 122 -29.51 8.40 -4.09
CA LYS A 122 -29.34 9.58 -4.94
C LYS A 122 -30.15 9.45 -6.23
N LEU A 123 -30.19 8.27 -6.83
CA LEU A 123 -31.04 8.02 -8.01
C LEU A 123 -32.52 8.17 -7.68
N ALA A 124 -32.96 7.71 -6.52
CA ALA A 124 -34.33 7.86 -6.05
C ALA A 124 -34.68 9.33 -5.85
N GLU A 125 -33.77 10.12 -5.28
CA GLU A 125 -33.96 11.57 -5.13
C GLU A 125 -34.08 12.27 -6.46
N LEU A 126 -33.26 11.91 -7.45
CA LEU A 126 -33.33 12.46 -8.81
C LEU A 126 -34.67 12.09 -9.53
N ARG A 127 -35.17 10.89 -9.31
CA ARG A 127 -36.45 10.45 -9.79
C ARG A 127 -37.57 11.30 -9.19
N ASP A 128 -37.55 11.49 -7.87
CA ASP A 128 -38.57 12.28 -7.16
C ASP A 128 -38.51 13.75 -7.53
N ALA A 129 -37.32 14.27 -7.86
CA ALA A 129 -37.12 15.64 -8.34
C ALA A 129 -37.50 15.83 -9.81
N GLY A 130 -37.89 14.78 -10.54
CA GLY A 130 -38.26 14.83 -11.94
C GLY A 130 -37.10 14.88 -12.92
N VAL A 131 -35.85 14.72 -12.45
CA VAL A 131 -34.65 14.70 -13.31
C VAL A 131 -34.50 13.35 -14.02
N LEU A 132 -34.89 12.26 -13.37
CA LEU A 132 -34.92 10.93 -13.93
C LEU A 132 -36.36 10.43 -14.07
N SER A 133 -36.66 9.75 -15.16
CA SER A 133 -37.92 9.02 -15.30
C SER A 133 -37.90 7.75 -14.42
N PRO A 134 -39.08 7.22 -14.02
CA PRO A 134 -39.15 5.95 -13.30
C PRO A 134 -38.48 4.80 -14.05
N GLU A 135 -38.56 4.79 -15.36
CA GLU A 135 -37.92 3.76 -16.21
C GLU A 135 -36.39 3.86 -16.18
N GLU A 136 -35.87 5.07 -16.28
CA GLU A 136 -34.44 5.34 -16.18
C GLU A 136 -33.88 4.96 -14.78
N PHE A 137 -34.65 5.26 -13.74
CA PHE A 137 -34.29 4.88 -12.36
C PHE A 137 -34.18 3.38 -12.23
N GLU A 138 -35.15 2.62 -12.70
CA GLU A 138 -35.15 1.16 -12.63
C GLU A 138 -33.98 0.56 -13.42
N ALA A 139 -33.68 1.09 -14.60
CA ALA A 139 -32.57 0.63 -15.42
C ALA A 139 -31.21 0.85 -14.73
N LYS A 140 -31.00 2.03 -14.16
CA LYS A 140 -29.76 2.35 -13.43
C LYS A 140 -29.63 1.57 -12.13
N LYS A 141 -30.71 1.36 -11.42
CA LYS A 141 -30.77 0.56 -10.22
C LYS A 141 -30.38 -0.88 -10.52
N ALA A 142 -30.94 -1.46 -11.58
CA ALA A 142 -30.63 -2.81 -12.03
C ALA A 142 -29.14 -2.96 -12.39
N ASP A 143 -28.58 -1.95 -13.08
CA ASP A 143 -27.16 -1.94 -13.44
C ASP A 143 -26.26 -1.93 -12.19
N LEU A 144 -26.55 -1.11 -11.20
CA LEU A 144 -25.80 -1.06 -9.94
C LEU A 144 -25.91 -2.37 -9.17
N LEU A 145 -27.07 -2.97 -9.10
CA LEU A 145 -27.29 -4.24 -8.42
C LEU A 145 -26.59 -5.41 -9.13
N SER A 146 -26.49 -5.36 -10.45
CA SER A 146 -25.79 -6.39 -11.24
C SER A 146 -24.30 -6.45 -10.97
N ARG A 147 -23.72 -5.38 -10.45
CA ARG A 147 -22.28 -5.34 -10.08
C ARG A 147 -21.99 -6.01 -8.75
N ILE A 148 -23.02 -6.30 -7.95
CA ILE A 148 -22.87 -6.98 -6.66
C ILE A 148 -23.06 -8.49 -6.79
N TYR A 149 -23.90 -8.92 -7.72
CA TYR A 149 -24.31 -10.32 -7.88
C TYR A 149 -23.65 -10.97 -9.08
#